data_23dfebb2d7c674fd61c1b724d1830f19
#
_entry.id   23dfebb2d7c674fd61c1b724d1830f19
#
_cell.length_a   1.000
_cell.length_b   1.000
_cell.length_c   1.000
_cell.angle_alpha   90.00
_cell.angle_beta   90.00
_cell.angle_gamma   90.00
#
_symmetry.space_group_name_H-M   'P 1'
#
loop_
_entity.id
_entity.type
_entity.pdbx_description
1 polymer ?
#
loop_
_entity_poly.entity_id
_entity_poly.type
_entity_poly.pdbx_seq_one_letter_code
_entity_poly.pdbx_strand_id
1 'polypeptide(L)'
;MSPQLPAHPSLEHLRNEAKQRLKEMRTRDDRARLADAQRLVARDYGFASWRQLKAAVDDRARARVFEAARRGDLPAVRRALEAGFHPGTTDEAGRTLHQVAKTLGHPSLELLMREYQEHDGRPDEVKHAVTALQAAAAEGRLDDLRGLLDARPELLDARGVEARGRTALHRAAAGNQPACVRLLVEEGADVRIRDYGDNACALHFAAATADIEVVRMLVEAGSDPGGDGDDHQLGVLGWATCLGRVREDVAGYLLSAGASLNVWSAIALDRDDQLRRLVRDEPALLRARMSRNEHRRTPLHHAAALNRPRMVALLLELGAAVDAADATGETPLTTAAGAGADASIVTLLEQAGAPVDLLAAVMLGRDDHAARLLGEEPGRIGPDGRDTIALHVSVAKRNARAVRWLLAHGADVNAKRVLWDCNLTALHIAAEHGLTELARLLLDAGADPGVHDDKYDATVLGWAEYCGHPEIAELLRQRGVTA
;
A
#
# COMPACT_ATOMS: atom_id res chain seq x y z
N MET A 1 -5.96 31.20 -35.93
CA MET A 1 -6.25 29.77 -35.74
C MET A 1 -5.30 29.29 -34.67
N SER A 2 -5.82 28.76 -33.54
CA SER A 2 -4.96 28.13 -32.53
C SER A 2 -4.28 26.92 -33.16
N PRO A 3 -2.98 26.71 -32.94
CA PRO A 3 -2.31 25.52 -33.43
C PRO A 3 -3.00 24.28 -32.88
N GLN A 4 -3.31 23.31 -33.75
CA GLN A 4 -3.84 22.01 -33.31
C GLN A 4 -2.70 21.16 -32.75
N LEU A 5 -2.98 20.43 -31.68
CA LEU A 5 -2.03 19.50 -31.14
C LEU A 5 -1.65 18.47 -32.21
N PRO A 6 -0.33 18.23 -32.46
CA PRO A 6 0.11 17.30 -33.47
C PRO A 6 -0.49 15.88 -33.25
N ALA A 7 -0.54 15.05 -34.27
CA ALA A 7 -0.98 13.65 -34.14
C ALA A 7 -0.11 12.84 -33.15
N HIS A 8 1.17 13.24 -33.03
CA HIS A 8 2.13 12.65 -32.10
C HIS A 8 2.74 13.77 -31.21
N PRO A 9 1.99 14.33 -30.27
CA PRO A 9 2.49 15.39 -29.41
C PRO A 9 3.58 14.82 -28.48
N SER A 10 4.64 15.63 -28.27
CA SER A 10 5.73 15.31 -27.35
C SER A 10 5.72 16.29 -26.20
N LEU A 11 5.67 15.78 -24.96
CA LEU A 11 5.81 16.63 -23.78
C LEU A 11 7.15 17.35 -23.71
N GLU A 12 8.22 16.70 -24.18
CA GLU A 12 9.54 17.33 -24.27
C GLU A 12 9.51 18.56 -25.18
N HIS A 13 8.89 18.43 -26.36
CA HIS A 13 8.73 19.57 -27.26
C HIS A 13 7.97 20.72 -26.58
N LEU A 14 6.85 20.44 -25.94
CA LEU A 14 6.05 21.44 -25.25
C LEU A 14 6.79 22.06 -24.04
N ARG A 15 7.58 21.27 -23.30
CA ARG A 15 8.44 21.79 -22.23
C ARG A 15 9.54 22.71 -22.77
N ASN A 16 10.16 22.34 -23.89
CA ASN A 16 11.16 23.19 -24.53
C ASN A 16 10.56 24.48 -25.07
N GLU A 17 9.35 24.42 -25.62
CA GLU A 17 8.59 25.60 -26.04
C GLU A 17 8.28 26.52 -24.84
N ALA A 18 7.85 25.93 -23.69
CA ALA A 18 7.62 26.70 -22.48
C ALA A 18 8.91 27.35 -21.93
N LYS A 19 10.05 26.64 -21.97
CA LYS A 19 11.35 27.17 -21.56
C LYS A 19 11.77 28.35 -22.47
N GLN A 20 11.60 28.19 -23.77
CA GLN A 20 11.90 29.26 -24.73
C GLN A 20 11.00 30.47 -24.47
N ARG A 21 9.70 30.27 -24.26
CA ARG A 21 8.76 31.33 -23.94
C ARG A 21 9.12 32.02 -22.60
N LEU A 22 9.53 31.27 -21.61
CA LEU A 22 10.02 31.83 -20.33
C LEU A 22 11.24 32.76 -20.56
N LYS A 23 12.20 32.33 -21.40
CA LYS A 23 13.37 33.12 -21.72
C LYS A 23 12.97 34.46 -22.38
N GLU A 24 11.99 34.45 -23.27
CA GLU A 24 11.44 35.66 -23.90
C GLU A 24 10.69 36.56 -22.91
N MET A 25 9.92 35.97 -21.99
CA MET A 25 9.22 36.68 -20.93
C MET A 25 10.19 37.39 -19.97
N ARG A 26 11.27 36.73 -19.58
CA ARG A 26 12.29 37.28 -18.67
C ARG A 26 13.08 38.44 -19.24
N THR A 27 13.08 38.64 -20.55
CA THR A 27 13.62 39.86 -21.15
C THR A 27 12.79 41.13 -20.86
N ARG A 28 11.52 40.92 -20.43
CA ARG A 28 10.55 42.00 -20.15
C ARG A 28 10.18 42.11 -18.69
N ASP A 29 10.19 40.98 -18.00
CA ASP A 29 9.90 40.83 -16.57
C ASP A 29 10.76 39.71 -16.01
N ASP A 30 11.78 40.05 -15.24
CA ASP A 30 12.73 39.11 -14.61
C ASP A 30 12.07 38.18 -13.55
N ARG A 31 10.86 38.55 -13.08
CA ARG A 31 10.05 37.75 -12.13
C ARG A 31 9.19 36.69 -12.82
N ALA A 32 9.18 36.65 -14.17
CA ALA A 32 8.39 35.64 -14.88
C ALA A 32 8.79 34.21 -14.49
N ARG A 33 7.79 33.39 -14.22
CA ARG A 33 7.95 31.97 -13.76
C ARG A 33 7.64 31.01 -14.90
N LEU A 34 8.18 29.79 -14.78
CA LEU A 34 7.91 28.71 -15.74
C LEU A 34 6.40 28.42 -15.86
N ALA A 35 5.66 28.46 -14.77
CA ALA A 35 4.21 28.27 -14.76
C ALA A 35 3.46 29.29 -15.63
N ASP A 36 3.94 30.54 -15.71
CA ASP A 36 3.34 31.56 -16.55
C ASP A 36 3.57 31.25 -18.03
N ALA A 37 4.78 30.84 -18.40
CA ALA A 37 5.12 30.42 -19.76
C ALA A 37 4.34 29.17 -20.18
N GLN A 38 4.23 28.16 -19.30
CA GLN A 38 3.45 26.96 -19.52
C GLN A 38 1.95 27.27 -19.74
N ARG A 39 1.40 28.20 -18.96
CA ARG A 39 0.01 28.65 -19.12
C ARG A 39 -0.23 29.28 -20.49
N LEU A 40 0.73 30.09 -21.00
CA LEU A 40 0.66 30.68 -22.32
C LEU A 40 0.71 29.61 -23.41
N VAL A 41 1.65 28.68 -23.34
CA VAL A 41 1.75 27.55 -24.29
C VAL A 41 0.45 26.74 -24.29
N ALA A 42 -0.09 26.41 -23.11
CA ALA A 42 -1.35 25.68 -23.03
C ALA A 42 -2.49 26.43 -23.74
N ARG A 43 -2.59 27.73 -23.54
CA ARG A 43 -3.60 28.59 -24.19
C ARG A 43 -3.42 28.61 -25.70
N ASP A 44 -2.19 28.69 -26.19
CA ASP A 44 -1.89 28.66 -27.61
C ASP A 44 -2.42 27.40 -28.31
N TYR A 45 -2.36 26.25 -27.61
CA TYR A 45 -2.93 24.97 -28.05
C TYR A 45 -4.42 24.77 -27.72
N GLY A 46 -5.11 25.78 -27.15
CA GLY A 46 -6.54 25.75 -26.86
C GLY A 46 -6.93 25.11 -25.53
N PHE A 47 -6.00 24.94 -24.61
CA PHE A 47 -6.24 24.41 -23.28
C PHE A 47 -6.28 25.52 -22.22
N ALA A 48 -7.14 25.36 -21.22
CA ALA A 48 -7.27 26.35 -20.15
C ALA A 48 -6.05 26.35 -19.19
N SER A 49 -5.30 25.24 -19.13
CA SER A 49 -4.13 25.11 -18.28
C SER A 49 -3.09 24.16 -18.87
N TRP A 50 -1.83 24.32 -18.43
CA TRP A 50 -0.74 23.39 -18.74
C TRP A 50 -1.08 21.95 -18.35
N ARG A 51 -1.75 21.76 -17.22
CA ARG A 51 -2.22 20.47 -16.75
C ARG A 51 -3.15 19.79 -17.76
N GLN A 52 -4.13 20.52 -18.30
CA GLN A 52 -5.04 19.98 -19.31
C GLN A 52 -4.30 19.63 -20.62
N LEU A 53 -3.39 20.49 -21.06
CA LEU A 53 -2.56 20.21 -22.22
C LEU A 53 -1.71 18.95 -22.01
N LYS A 54 -1.00 18.86 -20.86
CA LYS A 54 -0.19 17.71 -20.51
C LYS A 54 -1.03 16.45 -20.45
N ALA A 55 -2.18 16.49 -19.76
CA ALA A 55 -3.08 15.32 -19.66
C ALA A 55 -3.52 14.81 -21.04
N ALA A 56 -3.89 15.70 -21.95
CA ALA A 56 -4.28 15.32 -23.32
C ALA A 56 -3.14 14.66 -24.12
N VAL A 57 -1.89 15.09 -23.88
CA VAL A 57 -0.69 14.48 -24.50
C VAL A 57 -0.42 13.11 -23.91
N ASP A 58 -0.46 13.01 -22.58
CA ASP A 58 -0.22 11.77 -21.83
C ASP A 58 -1.28 10.72 -22.15
N ASP A 59 -2.57 11.10 -22.24
CA ASP A 59 -3.66 10.18 -22.60
C ASP A 59 -3.47 9.59 -24.01
N ARG A 60 -3.04 10.39 -24.98
CA ARG A 60 -2.73 9.90 -26.32
C ARG A 60 -1.52 8.98 -26.35
N ALA A 61 -0.47 9.31 -25.59
CA ALA A 61 0.71 8.44 -25.46
C ALA A 61 0.33 7.13 -24.79
N ARG A 62 -0.42 7.19 -23.69
CA ARG A 62 -0.93 6.03 -22.95
C ARG A 62 -1.73 5.08 -23.85
N ALA A 63 -2.72 5.60 -24.56
CA ALA A 63 -3.55 4.79 -25.46
C ALA A 63 -2.72 4.01 -26.48
N ARG A 64 -1.70 4.65 -27.08
CA ARG A 64 -0.81 4.00 -28.05
C ARG A 64 0.05 2.89 -27.46
N VAL A 65 0.60 3.11 -26.26
CA VAL A 65 1.47 2.12 -25.62
C VAL A 65 0.67 0.91 -25.19
N PHE A 66 -0.53 1.10 -24.64
CA PHE A 66 -1.42 0.01 -24.27
C PHE A 66 -1.94 -0.75 -25.50
N GLU A 67 -2.17 -0.07 -26.61
CA GLU A 67 -2.52 -0.74 -27.87
C GLU A 67 -1.35 -1.59 -28.41
N ALA A 68 -0.12 -1.09 -28.33
CA ALA A 68 1.06 -1.87 -28.66
C ALA A 68 1.22 -3.09 -27.73
N ALA A 69 0.99 -2.92 -26.43
CA ALA A 69 1.05 -4.00 -25.45
C ALA A 69 -0.03 -5.09 -25.72
N ARG A 70 -1.26 -4.67 -26.07
CA ARG A 70 -2.33 -5.61 -26.44
C ARG A 70 -1.98 -6.46 -27.67
N ARG A 71 -1.22 -5.91 -28.60
CA ARG A 71 -0.74 -6.63 -29.80
C ARG A 71 0.54 -7.43 -29.59
N GLY A 72 1.15 -7.35 -28.40
CA GLY A 72 2.43 -7.99 -28.14
C GLY A 72 3.62 -7.33 -28.85
N ASP A 73 3.49 -6.05 -29.27
CA ASP A 73 4.54 -5.29 -29.97
C ASP A 73 5.65 -4.87 -28.99
N LEU A 74 6.53 -5.84 -28.67
CA LEU A 74 7.66 -5.64 -27.75
C LEU A 74 8.55 -4.44 -28.15
N PRO A 75 8.95 -4.26 -29.44
CA PRO A 75 9.77 -3.13 -29.84
C PRO A 75 9.09 -1.77 -29.61
N ALA A 76 7.79 -1.65 -29.84
CA ALA A 76 7.06 -0.40 -29.63
C ALA A 76 6.94 -0.07 -28.13
N VAL A 77 6.65 -1.08 -27.30
CA VAL A 77 6.58 -0.91 -25.84
C VAL A 77 7.96 -0.57 -25.28
N ARG A 78 9.03 -1.25 -25.71
CA ARG A 78 10.41 -0.94 -25.29
C ARG A 78 10.78 0.51 -25.61
N ARG A 79 10.56 0.98 -26.84
CA ARG A 79 10.82 2.37 -27.21
C ARG A 79 10.04 3.38 -26.39
N ALA A 80 8.80 3.06 -26.02
CA ALA A 80 8.00 3.92 -25.16
C ALA A 80 8.58 4.02 -23.73
N LEU A 81 9.02 2.89 -23.16
CA LEU A 81 9.67 2.85 -21.85
C LEU A 81 11.00 3.61 -21.86
N GLU A 82 11.83 3.42 -22.89
CA GLU A 82 13.07 4.17 -23.11
C GLU A 82 12.83 5.68 -23.26
N ALA A 83 11.69 6.07 -23.87
CA ALA A 83 11.24 7.45 -23.96
C ALA A 83 10.59 7.98 -22.66
N GLY A 84 10.61 7.20 -21.56
CA GLY A 84 10.10 7.61 -20.26
C GLY A 84 8.63 7.27 -20.00
N PHE A 85 7.98 6.47 -20.87
CA PHE A 85 6.66 5.93 -20.53
C PHE A 85 6.78 4.96 -19.36
N HIS A 86 5.87 5.09 -18.41
CA HIS A 86 6.02 4.39 -17.14
C HIS A 86 5.29 3.04 -17.13
N PRO A 87 5.95 1.91 -16.74
CA PRO A 87 5.34 0.58 -16.72
C PRO A 87 4.17 0.44 -15.74
N GLY A 88 4.14 1.24 -14.66
CA GLY A 88 3.03 1.29 -13.68
C GLY A 88 1.85 2.17 -14.11
N THR A 89 1.90 2.80 -15.33
CA THR A 89 0.74 3.51 -15.88
C THR A 89 -0.39 2.51 -16.13
N THR A 90 -1.64 2.91 -15.88
CA THR A 90 -2.81 2.05 -16.08
C THR A 90 -3.59 2.46 -17.34
N ASP A 91 -4.26 1.48 -17.99
CA ASP A 91 -5.24 1.73 -19.03
C ASP A 91 -6.59 2.24 -18.44
N GLU A 92 -7.59 2.45 -19.27
CA GLU A 92 -8.92 2.90 -18.86
C GLU A 92 -9.64 1.91 -17.91
N ALA A 93 -9.22 0.64 -17.91
CA ALA A 93 -9.72 -0.39 -17.00
C ALA A 93 -8.85 -0.53 -15.72
N GLY A 94 -7.91 0.39 -15.48
CA GLY A 94 -7.03 0.37 -14.31
C GLY A 94 -5.91 -0.68 -14.36
N ARG A 95 -5.68 -1.33 -15.54
CA ARG A 95 -4.66 -2.40 -15.68
C ARG A 95 -3.32 -1.82 -16.10
N THR A 96 -2.24 -2.26 -15.45
CA THR A 96 -0.87 -1.92 -15.86
C THR A 96 -0.44 -2.66 -17.13
N LEU A 97 0.64 -2.21 -17.77
CA LEU A 97 1.23 -2.93 -18.92
C LEU A 97 1.57 -4.38 -18.57
N HIS A 98 2.08 -4.63 -17.35
CA HIS A 98 2.37 -5.98 -16.87
C HIS A 98 1.10 -6.83 -16.79
N GLN A 99 0.02 -6.30 -16.21
CA GLN A 99 -1.28 -6.99 -16.12
C GLN A 99 -1.88 -7.28 -17.51
N VAL A 100 -1.80 -6.31 -18.42
CA VAL A 100 -2.26 -6.52 -19.82
C VAL A 100 -1.43 -7.60 -20.51
N ALA A 101 -0.10 -7.55 -20.39
CA ALA A 101 0.80 -8.55 -20.96
C ALA A 101 0.51 -9.97 -20.42
N LYS A 102 0.34 -10.09 -19.11
CA LYS A 102 0.01 -11.35 -18.43
C LYS A 102 -1.35 -11.89 -18.85
N THR A 103 -2.39 -11.05 -18.88
CA THR A 103 -3.75 -11.47 -19.27
C THR A 103 -3.82 -11.97 -20.70
N LEU A 104 -3.04 -11.38 -21.60
CA LEU A 104 -3.05 -11.71 -23.02
C LEU A 104 -1.95 -12.72 -23.42
N GLY A 105 -1.15 -13.21 -22.47
CA GLY A 105 -0.15 -14.24 -22.69
C GLY A 105 1.06 -13.74 -23.48
N HIS A 106 1.61 -12.57 -23.15
CA HIS A 106 2.81 -12.00 -23.78
C HIS A 106 4.04 -12.07 -22.84
N PRO A 107 4.67 -13.25 -22.66
CA PRO A 107 5.72 -13.45 -21.65
C PRO A 107 6.95 -12.56 -21.85
N SER A 108 7.28 -12.23 -23.09
CA SER A 108 8.40 -11.32 -23.39
C SER A 108 8.14 -9.88 -22.92
N LEU A 109 6.87 -9.43 -22.93
CA LEU A 109 6.49 -8.15 -22.37
C LEU A 109 6.49 -8.19 -20.84
N GLU A 110 6.05 -9.29 -20.23
CA GLU A 110 6.13 -9.46 -18.77
C GLU A 110 7.57 -9.36 -18.26
N LEU A 111 8.51 -10.04 -18.96
CA LEU A 111 9.93 -9.99 -18.64
C LEU A 111 10.49 -8.56 -18.79
N LEU A 112 10.14 -7.88 -19.90
CA LEU A 112 10.54 -6.49 -20.12
C LEU A 112 10.02 -5.56 -19.00
N MET A 113 8.77 -5.73 -18.57
CA MET A 113 8.21 -4.92 -17.47
C MET A 113 8.98 -5.13 -16.17
N ARG A 114 9.34 -6.37 -15.84
CA ARG A 114 10.14 -6.67 -14.65
C ARG A 114 11.53 -6.02 -14.71
N GLU A 115 12.20 -6.12 -15.86
CA GLU A 115 13.51 -5.49 -16.10
C GLU A 115 13.46 -3.96 -15.80
N TYR A 116 12.42 -3.27 -16.29
CA TYR A 116 12.26 -1.82 -16.05
C TYR A 116 11.82 -1.44 -14.64
N GLN A 117 11.23 -2.36 -13.88
CA GLN A 117 10.89 -2.15 -12.48
C GLN A 117 12.08 -2.34 -11.54
N GLU A 118 13.01 -3.22 -11.89
CA GLU A 118 14.15 -3.62 -11.05
C GLU A 118 15.42 -2.79 -11.30
N HIS A 119 15.57 -2.14 -12.48
CA HIS A 119 16.79 -1.44 -12.86
C HIS A 119 16.57 0.04 -13.19
N ASP A 120 17.14 0.92 -12.36
CA ASP A 120 17.26 2.34 -12.70
C ASP A 120 18.53 2.59 -13.54
N GLY A 121 18.37 2.59 -14.85
CA GLY A 121 19.45 2.85 -15.81
C GLY A 121 19.91 4.30 -15.91
N ARG A 122 19.35 5.21 -15.10
CA ARG A 122 19.74 6.64 -15.12
C ARG A 122 21.14 6.85 -14.56
N PRO A 123 21.86 7.90 -15.02
CA PRO A 123 23.14 8.31 -14.40
C PRO A 123 22.98 8.58 -12.89
N ASP A 124 24.00 8.30 -12.11
CA ASP A 124 23.97 8.45 -10.64
C ASP A 124 23.64 9.88 -10.20
N GLU A 125 24.11 10.88 -10.94
CA GLU A 125 23.76 12.29 -10.70
C GLU A 125 22.23 12.52 -10.78
N VAL A 126 21.57 11.87 -11.74
CA VAL A 126 20.10 11.97 -11.89
C VAL A 126 19.40 11.24 -10.75
N LYS A 127 19.87 10.05 -10.36
CA LYS A 127 19.35 9.30 -9.21
C LYS A 127 19.44 10.12 -7.93
N HIS A 128 20.61 10.72 -7.65
CA HIS A 128 20.81 11.58 -6.48
C HIS A 128 19.87 12.80 -6.50
N ALA A 129 19.70 13.44 -7.67
CA ALA A 129 18.78 14.58 -7.80
C ALA A 129 17.32 14.18 -7.54
N VAL A 130 16.88 13.00 -8.03
CA VAL A 130 15.54 12.47 -7.75
C VAL A 130 15.37 12.17 -6.26
N THR A 131 16.34 11.53 -5.63
CA THR A 131 16.33 11.24 -4.19
C THR A 131 16.24 12.54 -3.38
N ALA A 132 17.04 13.55 -3.73
CA ALA A 132 17.02 14.86 -3.08
C ALA A 132 15.67 15.56 -3.23
N LEU A 133 15.08 15.52 -4.44
CA LEU A 133 13.77 16.09 -4.74
C LEU A 133 12.68 15.42 -3.89
N GLN A 134 12.70 14.10 -3.80
CA GLN A 134 11.73 13.32 -3.02
C GLN A 134 11.89 13.53 -1.51
N ALA A 135 13.12 13.65 -1.02
CA ALA A 135 13.38 13.96 0.38
C ALA A 135 12.89 15.38 0.72
N ALA A 136 13.19 16.37 -0.11
CA ALA A 136 12.69 17.74 0.07
C ALA A 136 11.16 17.79 0.11
N ALA A 137 10.50 17.04 -0.79
CA ALA A 137 9.04 16.93 -0.85
C ALA A 137 8.45 16.26 0.41
N ALA A 138 9.07 15.16 0.89
CA ALA A 138 8.61 14.42 2.07
C ALA A 138 8.75 15.22 3.38
N GLU A 139 9.82 16.02 3.48
CA GLU A 139 10.19 16.77 4.67
C GLU A 139 9.62 18.21 4.67
N GLY A 140 8.92 18.61 3.60
CA GLY A 140 8.33 19.94 3.48
C GLY A 140 9.33 21.06 3.23
N ARG A 141 10.55 20.75 2.72
CA ARG A 141 11.59 21.72 2.40
C ARG A 141 11.28 22.42 1.08
N LEU A 142 10.32 23.36 1.14
CA LEU A 142 9.71 24.01 -0.03
C LEU A 142 10.72 24.76 -0.91
N ASP A 143 11.67 25.46 -0.31
CA ASP A 143 12.67 26.25 -1.07
C ASP A 143 13.66 25.32 -1.79
N ASP A 144 14.07 24.22 -1.16
CA ASP A 144 14.91 23.20 -1.80
C ASP A 144 14.17 22.53 -2.95
N LEU A 145 12.91 22.16 -2.72
CA LEU A 145 12.04 21.54 -3.75
C LEU A 145 11.92 22.47 -4.96
N ARG A 146 11.67 23.76 -4.73
CA ARG A 146 11.57 24.78 -5.78
C ARG A 146 12.88 24.95 -6.54
N GLY A 147 14.00 25.10 -5.82
CA GLY A 147 15.32 25.25 -6.43
C GLY A 147 15.71 24.08 -7.32
N LEU A 148 15.40 22.86 -6.88
CA LEU A 148 15.64 21.64 -7.67
C LEU A 148 14.77 21.59 -8.93
N LEU A 149 13.49 21.98 -8.86
CA LEU A 149 12.59 22.01 -10.02
C LEU A 149 12.92 23.15 -11.00
N ASP A 150 13.35 24.31 -10.49
CA ASP A 150 13.81 25.42 -11.35
C ASP A 150 15.06 25.02 -12.14
N ALA A 151 16.00 24.30 -11.50
CA ALA A 151 17.24 23.82 -12.14
C ALA A 151 16.96 22.64 -13.09
N ARG A 152 16.06 21.72 -12.73
CA ARG A 152 15.81 20.45 -13.42
C ARG A 152 14.31 20.13 -13.48
N PRO A 153 13.51 20.88 -14.26
CA PRO A 153 12.05 20.71 -14.35
C PRO A 153 11.63 19.34 -14.92
N GLU A 154 12.53 18.63 -15.63
CA GLU A 154 12.29 17.26 -16.10
C GLU A 154 12.10 16.25 -14.98
N LEU A 155 12.54 16.57 -13.75
CA LEU A 155 12.43 15.68 -12.60
C LEU A 155 11.05 15.73 -11.93
N LEU A 156 10.14 16.59 -12.34
CA LEU A 156 8.84 16.80 -11.69
C LEU A 156 8.08 15.48 -11.41
N ASP A 157 8.00 14.62 -12.41
CA ASP A 157 7.35 13.31 -12.33
C ASP A 157 8.36 12.15 -12.24
N ALA A 158 9.63 12.46 -11.92
CA ALA A 158 10.65 11.44 -11.83
C ALA A 158 10.40 10.50 -10.65
N ARG A 159 10.60 9.20 -10.90
CA ARG A 159 10.37 8.15 -9.93
C ARG A 159 11.67 7.71 -9.27
N GLY A 160 11.64 7.46 -7.97
CA GLY A 160 12.75 6.85 -7.25
C GLY A 160 12.60 5.34 -7.19
N VAL A 161 13.60 4.59 -7.63
CA VAL A 161 13.59 3.12 -7.54
C VAL A 161 13.59 2.68 -6.07
N GLU A 162 14.47 3.26 -5.26
CA GLU A 162 14.53 3.00 -3.81
C GLU A 162 13.22 3.36 -3.08
N ALA A 163 12.45 4.32 -3.63
CA ALA A 163 11.13 4.71 -3.13
C ALA A 163 9.98 3.91 -3.78
N ARG A 164 10.24 2.71 -4.29
CA ARG A 164 9.24 1.86 -4.96
C ARG A 164 8.48 2.59 -6.08
N GLY A 165 9.16 3.39 -6.88
CA GLY A 165 8.56 4.12 -7.99
C GLY A 165 7.71 5.33 -7.59
N ARG A 166 7.76 5.79 -6.35
CA ARG A 166 7.08 7.01 -5.90
C ARG A 166 7.70 8.24 -6.52
N THR A 167 6.87 9.25 -6.83
CA THR A 167 7.31 10.58 -7.26
C THR A 167 7.42 11.53 -6.07
N ALA A 168 7.93 12.74 -6.28
CA ALA A 168 7.92 13.80 -5.28
C ALA A 168 6.49 14.09 -4.75
N LEU A 169 5.46 14.03 -5.62
CA LEU A 169 4.07 14.24 -5.23
C LEU A 169 3.57 13.14 -4.27
N HIS A 170 3.92 11.86 -4.49
CA HIS A 170 3.60 10.79 -3.54
C HIS A 170 4.25 11.04 -2.17
N ARG A 171 5.51 11.48 -2.18
CA ARG A 171 6.27 11.73 -0.95
C ARG A 171 5.71 12.93 -0.17
N ALA A 172 5.38 14.03 -0.86
CA ALA A 172 4.75 15.19 -0.25
C ALA A 172 3.37 14.86 0.32
N ALA A 173 2.57 14.08 -0.42
CA ALA A 173 1.24 13.65 0.02
C ALA A 173 1.32 12.74 1.26
N ALA A 174 2.17 11.70 1.23
CA ALA A 174 2.38 10.80 2.37
C ALA A 174 2.95 11.52 3.60
N GLY A 175 3.82 12.51 3.40
CA GLY A 175 4.43 13.34 4.44
C GLY A 175 3.52 14.47 4.96
N ASN A 176 2.28 14.57 4.47
CA ASN A 176 1.36 15.66 4.83
C ASN A 176 1.96 17.06 4.64
N GLN A 177 2.54 17.33 3.46
CA GLN A 177 3.24 18.57 3.15
C GLN A 177 2.42 19.46 2.19
N PRO A 178 1.41 20.21 2.64
CA PRO A 178 0.46 20.92 1.77
C PRO A 178 1.14 21.96 0.86
N ALA A 179 2.18 22.66 1.35
CA ALA A 179 2.90 23.65 0.54
C ALA A 179 3.66 22.99 -0.62
N CYS A 180 4.29 21.84 -0.39
CA CYS A 180 4.97 21.07 -1.43
C CYS A 180 3.98 20.45 -2.42
N VAL A 181 2.85 19.90 -1.93
CA VAL A 181 1.79 19.38 -2.81
C VAL A 181 1.26 20.49 -3.72
N ARG A 182 0.99 21.67 -3.17
CA ARG A 182 0.53 22.83 -3.95
C ARG A 182 1.53 23.22 -5.03
N LEU A 183 2.81 23.36 -4.67
CA LEU A 183 3.86 23.68 -5.63
C LEU A 183 3.93 22.63 -6.75
N LEU A 184 3.97 21.35 -6.42
CA LEU A 184 4.07 20.26 -7.40
C LEU A 184 2.86 20.22 -8.34
N VAL A 185 1.65 20.44 -7.82
CA VAL A 185 0.42 20.52 -8.62
C VAL A 185 0.42 21.75 -9.52
N GLU A 186 0.85 22.92 -9.03
CA GLU A 186 0.98 24.14 -9.82
C GLU A 186 2.01 24.01 -10.95
N GLU A 187 3.13 23.31 -10.70
CA GLU A 187 4.14 22.98 -11.73
C GLU A 187 3.67 21.88 -12.71
N GLY A 188 2.48 21.29 -12.47
CA GLY A 188 1.85 20.35 -13.40
C GLY A 188 2.24 18.90 -13.20
N ALA A 189 2.57 18.49 -11.96
CA ALA A 189 2.79 17.08 -11.63
C ALA A 189 1.57 16.24 -12.01
N ASP A 190 1.81 15.03 -12.54
CA ASP A 190 0.75 14.12 -12.91
C ASP A 190 0.22 13.36 -11.67
N VAL A 191 -0.95 13.77 -11.20
CA VAL A 191 -1.64 13.20 -10.04
C VAL A 191 -2.10 11.75 -10.23
N ARG A 192 -2.08 11.23 -11.47
CA ARG A 192 -2.54 9.87 -11.82
C ARG A 192 -1.43 8.84 -11.73
N ILE A 193 -0.18 9.27 -11.59
CA ILE A 193 0.95 8.35 -11.48
C ILE A 193 0.75 7.41 -10.29
N ARG A 194 0.93 6.10 -10.53
CA ARG A 194 0.87 5.07 -9.50
C ARG A 194 2.28 4.55 -9.18
N ASP A 195 2.56 4.26 -7.92
CA ASP A 195 3.84 3.67 -7.51
C ASP A 195 3.97 2.19 -7.90
N TYR A 196 5.13 1.58 -7.65
CA TYR A 196 5.37 0.15 -7.94
C TYR A 196 5.02 -0.77 -6.78
N GLY A 197 4.97 -0.21 -5.56
CA GLY A 197 4.80 -1.00 -4.35
C GLY A 197 3.36 -1.44 -4.16
N ASP A 198 2.45 -0.49 -4.26
CA ASP A 198 1.04 -0.68 -3.91
C ASP A 198 0.11 -0.40 -5.09
N ASN A 199 0.67 -0.06 -6.27
CA ASN A 199 -0.06 0.42 -7.43
C ASN A 199 -1.00 1.59 -7.07
N ALA A 200 -0.54 2.47 -6.20
CA ALA A 200 -1.28 3.56 -5.59
C ALA A 200 -0.83 4.92 -6.12
N CYS A 201 -1.75 5.86 -6.35
CA CYS A 201 -1.41 7.26 -6.67
C CYS A 201 -1.24 8.09 -5.38
N ALA A 202 -0.76 9.32 -5.52
CA ALA A 202 -0.53 10.23 -4.39
C ALA A 202 -1.78 10.42 -3.50
N LEU A 203 -2.99 10.37 -4.07
CA LEU A 203 -4.24 10.52 -3.34
C LEU A 203 -4.49 9.36 -2.36
N HIS A 204 -4.08 8.13 -2.67
CA HIS A 204 -4.17 6.99 -1.74
C HIS A 204 -3.36 7.26 -0.47
N PHE A 205 -2.09 7.67 -0.63
CA PHE A 205 -1.22 8.00 0.52
C PHE A 205 -1.77 9.17 1.32
N ALA A 206 -2.26 10.23 0.66
CA ALA A 206 -2.92 11.35 1.34
C ALA A 206 -4.15 10.89 2.13
N ALA A 207 -5.00 10.05 1.53
CA ALA A 207 -6.19 9.53 2.19
C ALA A 207 -5.87 8.73 3.45
N ALA A 208 -4.76 7.99 3.47
CA ALA A 208 -4.33 7.23 4.65
C ALA A 208 -3.71 8.10 5.75
N THR A 209 -2.93 9.13 5.40
CA THR A 209 -2.04 9.80 6.37
C THR A 209 -2.15 11.32 6.44
N ALA A 210 -2.52 12.02 5.34
CA ALA A 210 -2.45 13.47 5.27
C ALA A 210 -3.74 14.18 5.73
N ASP A 211 -3.67 15.44 6.06
CA ASP A 211 -4.83 16.26 6.39
C ASP A 211 -5.79 16.41 5.18
N ILE A 212 -7.04 16.67 5.46
CA ILE A 212 -8.10 16.81 4.44
C ILE A 212 -7.77 17.89 3.40
N GLU A 213 -6.97 18.90 3.76
CA GLU A 213 -6.52 19.94 2.82
C GLU A 213 -5.72 19.33 1.67
N VAL A 214 -4.77 18.42 1.96
CA VAL A 214 -3.96 17.73 0.94
C VAL A 214 -4.84 16.85 0.06
N VAL A 215 -5.79 16.12 0.65
CA VAL A 215 -6.76 15.30 -0.09
C VAL A 215 -7.57 16.16 -1.06
N ARG A 216 -8.09 17.29 -0.60
CA ARG A 216 -8.84 18.24 -1.44
C ARG A 216 -8.00 18.76 -2.61
N MET A 217 -6.78 19.21 -2.35
CA MET A 217 -5.88 19.70 -3.39
C MET A 217 -5.64 18.66 -4.49
N LEU A 218 -5.46 17.39 -4.14
CA LEU A 218 -5.23 16.32 -5.09
C LEU A 218 -6.49 16.00 -5.91
N VAL A 219 -7.68 15.94 -5.29
CA VAL A 219 -8.96 15.74 -5.99
C VAL A 219 -9.25 16.91 -6.93
N GLU A 220 -9.09 18.16 -6.46
CA GLU A 220 -9.25 19.38 -7.29
C GLU A 220 -8.23 19.43 -8.43
N ALA A 221 -7.04 18.85 -8.21
CA ALA A 221 -6.03 18.67 -9.26
C ALA A 221 -6.38 17.59 -10.28
N GLY A 222 -7.48 16.83 -10.09
CA GLY A 222 -7.98 15.82 -11.01
C GLY A 222 -7.57 14.38 -10.68
N SER A 223 -7.14 14.11 -9.43
CA SER A 223 -7.06 12.72 -8.96
C SER A 223 -8.46 12.11 -8.90
N ASP A 224 -8.57 10.84 -9.31
CA ASP A 224 -9.82 10.09 -9.19
C ASP A 224 -10.11 9.75 -7.72
N PRO A 225 -11.25 10.21 -7.16
CA PRO A 225 -11.62 9.89 -5.78
C PRO A 225 -11.90 8.40 -5.53
N GLY A 226 -12.29 7.64 -6.57
CA GLY A 226 -12.44 6.18 -6.50
C GLY A 226 -11.11 5.48 -6.40
N GLY A 227 -10.23 5.77 -7.34
CA GLY A 227 -8.85 5.31 -7.35
C GLY A 227 -8.67 3.80 -7.42
N ASP A 228 -9.64 3.07 -7.99
CA ASP A 228 -9.64 1.61 -8.04
C ASP A 228 -8.40 1.04 -8.73
N GLY A 229 -8.03 -0.21 -8.37
CA GLY A 229 -6.94 -0.96 -8.98
C GLY A 229 -5.62 -0.90 -8.22
N ASP A 230 -5.61 -0.37 -6.98
CA ASP A 230 -4.51 -0.54 -6.04
C ASP A 230 -4.36 -2.02 -5.62
N ASP A 231 -3.16 -2.43 -5.17
CA ASP A 231 -2.88 -3.83 -4.82
C ASP A 231 -3.61 -4.31 -3.56
N HIS A 232 -4.11 -3.38 -2.74
CA HIS A 232 -4.99 -3.66 -1.62
C HIS A 232 -6.44 -3.91 -2.05
N GLN A 233 -6.81 -3.51 -3.27
CA GLN A 233 -8.19 -3.60 -3.81
C GLN A 233 -9.21 -2.85 -2.96
N LEU A 234 -8.81 -1.75 -2.38
CA LEU A 234 -9.59 -0.94 -1.45
C LEU A 234 -10.07 0.38 -2.05
N GLY A 235 -9.38 0.89 -3.08
CA GLY A 235 -9.54 2.24 -3.60
C GLY A 235 -9.19 3.32 -2.57
N VAL A 236 -9.24 4.56 -2.96
CA VAL A 236 -8.85 5.69 -2.09
C VAL A 236 -9.68 5.75 -0.80
N LEU A 237 -10.98 5.47 -0.89
CA LEU A 237 -11.87 5.45 0.28
C LEU A 237 -11.46 4.37 1.28
N GLY A 238 -11.07 3.18 0.80
CA GLY A 238 -10.59 2.11 1.67
C GLY A 238 -9.26 2.44 2.33
N TRP A 239 -8.38 3.17 1.66
CA TRP A 239 -7.14 3.65 2.29
C TRP A 239 -7.43 4.62 3.44
N ALA A 240 -8.46 5.45 3.33
CA ALA A 240 -8.91 6.34 4.40
C ALA A 240 -9.57 5.62 5.58
N THR A 241 -10.07 4.39 5.38
CA THR A 241 -10.95 3.74 6.36
C THR A 241 -10.47 2.38 6.84
N CYS A 242 -9.63 1.67 6.06
CA CYS A 242 -9.24 0.30 6.35
C CYS A 242 -7.75 0.15 6.70
N LEU A 243 -6.91 1.13 6.34
CA LEU A 243 -5.47 1.12 6.62
C LEU A 243 -5.15 2.04 7.81
N GLY A 244 -5.08 1.46 9.01
CA GLY A 244 -4.80 2.20 10.24
C GLY A 244 -6.05 2.84 10.87
N ARG A 245 -6.02 4.15 11.12
CA ARG A 245 -7.13 4.88 11.74
C ARG A 245 -8.22 5.21 10.73
N VAL A 246 -9.48 5.01 11.11
CA VAL A 246 -10.63 5.48 10.30
C VAL A 246 -10.66 7.01 10.29
N ARG A 247 -10.68 7.59 9.11
CA ARG A 247 -10.63 9.03 8.85
C ARG A 247 -11.97 9.50 8.30
N GLU A 248 -12.92 9.74 9.19
CA GLU A 248 -14.31 10.06 8.83
C GLU A 248 -14.44 11.37 8.03
N ASP A 249 -13.62 12.37 8.30
CA ASP A 249 -13.57 13.64 7.59
C ASP A 249 -13.14 13.47 6.13
N VAL A 250 -12.06 12.72 5.92
CA VAL A 250 -11.56 12.37 4.58
C VAL A 250 -12.57 11.50 3.84
N ALA A 251 -13.10 10.47 4.50
CA ALA A 251 -14.09 9.58 3.90
C ALA A 251 -15.36 10.33 3.48
N GLY A 252 -15.86 11.22 4.32
CA GLY A 252 -17.01 12.08 4.00
C GLY A 252 -16.77 12.95 2.78
N TYR A 253 -15.60 13.55 2.67
CA TYR A 253 -15.22 14.34 1.51
C TYR A 253 -15.11 13.48 0.23
N LEU A 254 -14.40 12.34 0.30
CA LEU A 254 -14.23 11.45 -0.86
C LEU A 254 -15.58 10.95 -1.38
N LEU A 255 -16.51 10.56 -0.50
CA LEU A 255 -17.86 10.17 -0.87
C LEU A 255 -18.61 11.34 -1.57
N SER A 256 -18.49 12.56 -1.07
CA SER A 256 -19.10 13.74 -1.71
C SER A 256 -18.45 14.08 -3.06
N ALA A 257 -17.19 13.69 -3.27
CA ALA A 257 -16.46 13.87 -4.51
C ALA A 257 -16.66 12.73 -5.53
N GLY A 258 -17.49 11.72 -5.20
CA GLY A 258 -17.88 10.65 -6.12
C GLY A 258 -17.21 9.30 -5.87
N ALA A 259 -16.46 9.12 -4.78
CA ALA A 259 -15.96 7.79 -4.40
C ALA A 259 -17.13 6.84 -4.09
N SER A 260 -17.00 5.59 -4.51
CA SER A 260 -18.01 4.55 -4.24
C SER A 260 -17.77 3.89 -2.89
N LEU A 261 -18.85 3.69 -2.12
CA LEU A 261 -18.79 2.94 -0.86
C LEU A 261 -18.74 1.44 -1.16
N ASN A 262 -17.69 0.76 -0.68
CA ASN A 262 -17.58 -0.69 -0.73
C ASN A 262 -17.92 -1.32 0.64
N VAL A 263 -17.99 -2.66 0.71
CA VAL A 263 -18.32 -3.40 1.93
C VAL A 263 -17.35 -3.08 3.09
N TRP A 264 -16.06 -2.92 2.80
CA TRP A 264 -15.02 -2.66 3.80
C TRP A 264 -15.17 -1.29 4.45
N SER A 265 -15.33 -0.26 3.61
CA SER A 265 -15.56 1.11 4.08
C SER A 265 -16.92 1.27 4.77
N ALA A 266 -17.95 0.53 4.34
CA ALA A 266 -19.25 0.53 5.00
C ALA A 266 -19.13 0.01 6.44
N ILE A 267 -18.38 -1.06 6.65
CA ILE A 267 -18.09 -1.62 7.98
C ILE A 267 -17.27 -0.63 8.83
N ALA A 268 -16.20 -0.08 8.27
CA ALA A 268 -15.31 0.82 8.99
C ALA A 268 -16.02 2.10 9.46
N LEU A 269 -16.97 2.60 8.68
CA LEU A 269 -17.75 3.82 8.94
C LEU A 269 -19.09 3.56 9.67
N ASP A 270 -19.36 2.35 10.16
CA ASP A 270 -20.63 1.96 10.82
C ASP A 270 -21.87 2.33 9.98
N ARG A 271 -21.85 2.04 8.67
CA ARG A 271 -22.95 2.37 7.74
C ARG A 271 -23.92 1.21 7.57
N ASP A 272 -24.75 0.94 8.59
CA ASP A 272 -25.68 -0.20 8.67
C ASP A 272 -26.57 -0.33 7.43
N ASP A 273 -27.29 0.75 7.08
CA ASP A 273 -28.25 0.73 5.95
C ASP A 273 -27.56 0.52 4.60
N GLN A 274 -26.35 1.08 4.45
CA GLN A 274 -25.57 0.92 3.24
C GLN A 274 -25.02 -0.52 3.15
N LEU A 275 -24.54 -1.08 4.25
CA LEU A 275 -24.08 -2.47 4.31
C LEU A 275 -25.23 -3.43 3.97
N ARG A 276 -26.42 -3.23 4.53
CA ARG A 276 -27.61 -4.02 4.19
C ARG A 276 -27.97 -3.94 2.70
N ARG A 277 -27.88 -2.75 2.11
CA ARG A 277 -28.11 -2.56 0.67
C ARG A 277 -27.08 -3.29 -0.16
N LEU A 278 -25.78 -3.09 0.11
CA LEU A 278 -24.69 -3.75 -0.61
C LEU A 278 -24.85 -5.28 -0.58
N VAL A 279 -25.09 -5.86 0.58
CA VAL A 279 -25.26 -7.32 0.72
C VAL A 279 -26.54 -7.83 0.06
N ARG A 280 -27.64 -7.08 0.10
CA ARG A 280 -28.89 -7.45 -0.59
C ARG A 280 -28.71 -7.45 -2.11
N ASP A 281 -27.99 -6.44 -2.63
CA ASP A 281 -27.74 -6.30 -4.07
C ASP A 281 -26.70 -7.33 -4.57
N GLU A 282 -25.73 -7.66 -3.72
CA GLU A 282 -24.70 -8.66 -3.99
C GLU A 282 -24.42 -9.53 -2.75
N PRO A 283 -25.17 -10.63 -2.53
CA PRO A 283 -25.01 -11.51 -1.36
C PRO A 283 -23.62 -12.17 -1.25
N ALA A 284 -22.87 -12.26 -2.35
CA ALA A 284 -21.50 -12.79 -2.37
C ALA A 284 -20.53 -11.94 -1.54
N LEU A 285 -20.85 -10.67 -1.29
CA LEU A 285 -20.04 -9.76 -0.46
C LEU A 285 -19.82 -10.29 0.97
N LEU A 286 -20.74 -11.08 1.54
CA LEU A 286 -20.55 -11.72 2.86
C LEU A 286 -19.36 -12.69 2.89
N ARG A 287 -18.96 -13.21 1.71
CA ARG A 287 -17.83 -14.12 1.54
C ARG A 287 -16.66 -13.46 0.82
N ALA A 288 -16.75 -12.16 0.54
CA ALA A 288 -15.67 -11.41 -0.08
C ALA A 288 -14.40 -11.53 0.76
N ARG A 289 -13.27 -11.46 0.11
CA ARG A 289 -11.97 -11.54 0.74
C ARG A 289 -11.17 -10.29 0.40
N MET A 290 -10.60 -9.64 1.40
CA MET A 290 -9.63 -8.58 1.19
C MET A 290 -8.42 -9.11 0.38
N SER A 291 -7.53 -8.25 -0.01
CA SER A 291 -6.34 -8.62 -0.74
C SER A 291 -5.43 -9.54 0.09
N ARG A 292 -4.41 -10.10 -0.54
CA ARG A 292 -3.39 -10.87 0.16
C ARG A 292 -2.66 -10.04 1.22
N ASN A 293 -2.52 -8.74 0.99
CA ASN A 293 -1.87 -7.81 1.93
C ASN A 293 -2.64 -7.70 3.25
N GLU A 294 -3.96 -7.86 3.22
CA GLU A 294 -4.86 -7.90 4.38
C GLU A 294 -5.23 -9.33 4.79
N HIS A 295 -4.35 -10.30 4.51
CA HIS A 295 -4.49 -11.71 4.89
C HIS A 295 -5.77 -12.39 4.38
N ARG A 296 -6.39 -11.88 3.31
CA ARG A 296 -7.65 -12.42 2.76
C ARG A 296 -8.78 -12.49 3.78
N ARG A 297 -8.85 -11.50 4.66
CA ARG A 297 -9.90 -11.38 5.67
C ARG A 297 -11.28 -11.25 5.06
N THR A 298 -12.28 -11.84 5.73
CA THR A 298 -13.70 -11.64 5.38
C THR A 298 -14.25 -10.36 6.03
N PRO A 299 -15.45 -9.88 5.62
CA PRO A 299 -16.12 -8.76 6.27
C PRO A 299 -16.26 -8.92 7.79
N LEU A 300 -16.52 -10.16 8.26
CA LEU A 300 -16.67 -10.44 9.69
C LEU A 300 -15.32 -10.32 10.45
N HIS A 301 -14.21 -10.75 9.84
CA HIS A 301 -12.86 -10.50 10.40
C HIS A 301 -12.58 -9.00 10.48
N HIS A 302 -12.92 -8.26 9.43
CA HIS A 302 -12.67 -6.82 9.36
C HIS A 302 -13.46 -6.06 10.43
N ALA A 303 -14.75 -6.39 10.61
CA ALA A 303 -15.59 -5.81 11.66
C ALA A 303 -15.06 -6.13 13.07
N ALA A 304 -14.60 -7.36 13.30
CA ALA A 304 -14.00 -7.78 14.55
C ALA A 304 -12.67 -7.06 14.84
N ALA A 305 -11.79 -6.94 13.82
CA ALA A 305 -10.51 -6.24 13.93
C ALA A 305 -10.66 -4.74 14.23
N LEU A 306 -11.67 -4.10 13.66
CA LEU A 306 -11.98 -2.68 13.88
C LEU A 306 -12.79 -2.43 15.15
N ASN A 307 -13.06 -3.46 15.94
CA ASN A 307 -13.88 -3.35 17.16
C ASN A 307 -15.25 -2.70 16.89
N ARG A 308 -16.00 -3.23 15.89
CA ARG A 308 -17.31 -2.73 15.48
C ARG A 308 -18.44 -3.70 15.86
N PRO A 309 -18.89 -3.73 17.14
CA PRO A 309 -19.86 -4.73 17.61
C PRO A 309 -21.18 -4.68 16.84
N ARG A 310 -21.65 -3.49 16.45
CA ARG A 310 -22.86 -3.35 15.64
C ARG A 310 -22.72 -3.99 14.26
N MET A 311 -21.55 -3.81 13.61
CA MET A 311 -21.28 -4.41 12.30
C MET A 311 -21.12 -5.93 12.42
N VAL A 312 -20.49 -6.42 13.50
CA VAL A 312 -20.41 -7.86 13.78
C VAL A 312 -21.82 -8.46 13.93
N ALA A 313 -22.68 -7.86 14.75
CA ALA A 313 -24.08 -8.32 14.91
C ALA A 313 -24.82 -8.32 13.58
N LEU A 314 -24.71 -7.23 12.80
CA LEU A 314 -25.36 -7.10 11.51
C LEU A 314 -24.86 -8.16 10.50
N LEU A 315 -23.55 -8.38 10.40
CA LEU A 315 -22.99 -9.37 9.48
C LEU A 315 -23.43 -10.80 9.86
N LEU A 316 -23.52 -11.12 11.14
CA LEU A 316 -24.04 -12.39 11.63
C LEU A 316 -25.53 -12.54 11.30
N GLU A 317 -26.33 -11.51 11.51
CA GLU A 317 -27.76 -11.46 11.11
C GLU A 317 -27.95 -11.72 9.61
N LEU A 318 -27.05 -11.16 8.78
CA LEU A 318 -27.07 -11.33 7.32
C LEU A 318 -26.51 -12.70 6.87
N GLY A 319 -26.00 -13.52 7.76
CA GLY A 319 -25.54 -14.88 7.47
C GLY A 319 -24.05 -14.99 7.11
N ALA A 320 -23.20 -14.09 7.60
CA ALA A 320 -21.75 -14.22 7.46
C ALA A 320 -21.24 -15.50 8.14
N ALA A 321 -20.29 -16.19 7.50
CA ALA A 321 -19.69 -17.40 8.06
C ALA A 321 -18.83 -17.05 9.29
N VAL A 322 -19.21 -17.61 10.44
CA VAL A 322 -18.59 -17.31 11.75
C VAL A 322 -17.24 -17.98 11.95
N ASP A 323 -16.99 -19.08 11.23
CA ASP A 323 -15.84 -19.96 11.32
C ASP A 323 -14.85 -19.82 10.13
N ALA A 324 -15.09 -18.87 9.23
CA ALA A 324 -14.23 -18.68 8.09
C ALA A 324 -12.80 -18.35 8.55
N ALA A 325 -11.79 -19.09 8.07
CA ALA A 325 -10.39 -18.78 8.30
C ALA A 325 -9.86 -17.77 7.26
N ASP A 326 -9.01 -16.84 7.68
CA ASP A 326 -8.23 -15.97 6.79
C ASP A 326 -6.98 -16.71 6.25
N ALA A 327 -6.07 -16.00 5.57
CA ALA A 327 -4.84 -16.62 5.02
C ALA A 327 -3.84 -17.08 6.10
N THR A 328 -3.95 -16.56 7.32
CA THR A 328 -3.12 -16.96 8.47
C THR A 328 -3.76 -18.06 9.30
N GLY A 329 -4.97 -18.50 8.92
CA GLY A 329 -5.75 -19.48 9.69
C GLY A 329 -6.52 -18.84 10.85
N GLU A 330 -6.48 -17.52 11.04
CA GLU A 330 -7.30 -16.84 12.04
C GLU A 330 -8.79 -16.91 11.67
N THR A 331 -9.65 -17.15 12.65
CA THR A 331 -11.10 -16.99 12.55
C THR A 331 -11.51 -15.58 13.00
N PRO A 332 -12.73 -15.09 12.74
CA PRO A 332 -13.21 -13.83 13.30
C PRO A 332 -13.08 -13.75 14.83
N LEU A 333 -13.29 -14.87 15.53
CA LEU A 333 -13.12 -14.95 16.99
C LEU A 333 -11.66 -14.76 17.40
N THR A 334 -10.72 -15.44 16.71
CA THR A 334 -9.28 -15.30 16.98
C THR A 334 -8.82 -13.88 16.66
N THR A 335 -9.30 -13.29 15.56
CA THR A 335 -9.02 -11.91 15.20
C THR A 335 -9.50 -10.94 16.28
N ALA A 336 -10.73 -11.10 16.78
CA ALA A 336 -11.28 -10.31 17.89
C ALA A 336 -10.42 -10.41 19.15
N ALA A 337 -10.06 -11.62 19.54
CA ALA A 337 -9.22 -11.90 20.70
C ALA A 337 -7.83 -11.26 20.58
N GLY A 338 -7.21 -11.37 19.40
CA GLY A 338 -5.89 -10.80 19.10
C GLY A 338 -5.90 -9.26 18.98
N ALA A 339 -7.00 -8.66 18.58
CA ALA A 339 -7.18 -7.22 18.51
C ALA A 339 -7.52 -6.58 19.87
N GLY A 340 -7.78 -7.38 20.91
CA GLY A 340 -8.29 -6.86 22.19
C GLY A 340 -9.67 -6.25 22.04
N ALA A 341 -10.50 -6.85 21.18
CA ALA A 341 -11.84 -6.35 20.91
C ALA A 341 -12.74 -6.37 22.14
N ASP A 342 -13.80 -5.58 22.12
CA ASP A 342 -14.82 -5.55 23.17
C ASP A 342 -15.36 -6.96 23.47
N ALA A 343 -15.55 -7.28 24.75
CA ALA A 343 -16.07 -8.56 25.18
C ALA A 343 -17.43 -8.91 24.55
N SER A 344 -18.21 -7.91 24.15
CA SER A 344 -19.47 -8.10 23.44
C SER A 344 -19.27 -8.76 22.07
N ILE A 345 -18.19 -8.45 21.35
CA ILE A 345 -17.86 -9.09 20.06
C ILE A 345 -17.56 -10.58 20.27
N VAL A 346 -16.75 -10.91 21.26
CA VAL A 346 -16.47 -12.30 21.62
C VAL A 346 -17.77 -13.03 21.92
N THR A 347 -18.61 -12.42 22.73
CA THR A 347 -19.92 -13.00 23.10
C THR A 347 -20.83 -13.19 21.88
N LEU A 348 -20.92 -12.22 20.99
CA LEU A 348 -21.73 -12.31 19.77
C LEU A 348 -21.25 -13.45 18.85
N LEU A 349 -19.94 -13.58 18.67
CA LEU A 349 -19.35 -14.62 17.83
C LEU A 349 -19.59 -16.01 18.44
N GLU A 350 -19.43 -16.17 19.76
CA GLU A 350 -19.69 -17.44 20.45
C GLU A 350 -21.17 -17.83 20.41
N GLN A 351 -22.07 -16.89 20.62
CA GLN A 351 -23.52 -17.11 20.50
C GLN A 351 -23.93 -17.51 19.09
N ALA A 352 -23.21 -17.02 18.08
CA ALA A 352 -23.39 -17.42 16.69
C ALA A 352 -22.72 -18.78 16.35
N GLY A 353 -22.09 -19.45 17.32
CA GLY A 353 -21.50 -20.75 17.14
C GLY A 353 -20.01 -20.74 16.70
N ALA A 354 -19.29 -19.64 16.90
CA ALA A 354 -17.85 -19.60 16.60
C ALA A 354 -17.11 -20.67 17.38
N PRO A 355 -16.29 -21.52 16.73
CA PRO A 355 -15.48 -22.51 17.43
C PRO A 355 -14.38 -21.79 18.23
N VAL A 356 -14.22 -22.19 19.50
CA VAL A 356 -13.08 -21.76 20.32
C VAL A 356 -11.95 -22.75 20.10
N ASP A 357 -11.15 -22.52 19.05
CA ASP A 357 -9.96 -23.31 18.77
C ASP A 357 -8.81 -23.01 19.75
N LEU A 358 -7.68 -23.69 19.60
CA LEU A 358 -6.54 -23.52 20.51
C LEU A 358 -6.04 -22.06 20.51
N LEU A 359 -5.91 -21.44 19.34
CA LEU A 359 -5.41 -20.08 19.24
C LEU A 359 -6.37 -19.08 19.88
N ALA A 360 -7.68 -19.22 19.64
CA ALA A 360 -8.70 -18.40 20.30
C ALA A 360 -8.69 -18.60 21.82
N ALA A 361 -8.60 -19.85 22.29
CA ALA A 361 -8.55 -20.16 23.72
C ALA A 361 -7.33 -19.52 24.39
N VAL A 362 -6.15 -19.64 23.78
CA VAL A 362 -4.91 -19.03 24.29
C VAL A 362 -5.00 -17.52 24.27
N MET A 363 -5.47 -16.91 23.18
CA MET A 363 -5.61 -15.45 23.05
C MET A 363 -6.60 -14.86 24.06
N LEU A 364 -7.71 -15.56 24.33
CA LEU A 364 -8.74 -15.15 25.31
C LEU A 364 -8.35 -15.44 26.78
N GLY A 365 -7.23 -16.12 27.03
CA GLY A 365 -6.82 -16.47 28.39
C GLY A 365 -7.60 -17.63 29.01
N ARG A 366 -8.16 -18.50 28.16
CA ARG A 366 -8.90 -19.67 28.59
C ARG A 366 -7.98 -20.89 28.72
N ASP A 367 -7.02 -20.80 29.65
CA ASP A 367 -5.90 -21.72 29.76
C ASP A 367 -6.33 -23.17 29.98
N ASP A 368 -7.38 -23.41 30.79
CA ASP A 368 -7.94 -24.78 31.01
C ASP A 368 -8.54 -25.36 29.72
N HIS A 369 -9.17 -24.52 28.89
CA HIS A 369 -9.70 -24.97 27.61
C HIS A 369 -8.58 -25.28 26.63
N ALA A 370 -7.59 -24.41 26.53
CA ALA A 370 -6.41 -24.61 25.71
C ALA A 370 -5.63 -25.88 26.10
N ALA A 371 -5.46 -26.10 27.39
CA ALA A 371 -4.81 -27.32 27.92
C ALA A 371 -5.58 -28.60 27.58
N ARG A 372 -6.92 -28.58 27.62
CA ARG A 372 -7.74 -29.73 27.18
C ARG A 372 -7.54 -30.03 25.71
N LEU A 373 -7.58 -28.99 24.86
CA LEU A 373 -7.36 -29.15 23.42
C LEU A 373 -5.97 -29.70 23.07
N LEU A 374 -4.94 -29.34 23.86
CA LEU A 374 -3.60 -29.92 23.74
C LEU A 374 -3.57 -31.37 24.25
N GLY A 375 -4.30 -31.68 25.33
CA GLY A 375 -4.41 -33.05 25.85
C GLY A 375 -5.04 -34.02 24.86
N GLU A 376 -5.99 -33.54 24.05
CA GLU A 376 -6.62 -34.31 22.97
C GLU A 376 -5.65 -34.61 21.80
N GLU A 377 -4.74 -33.68 21.51
CA GLU A 377 -3.76 -33.76 20.41
C GLU A 377 -2.42 -33.11 20.81
N PRO A 378 -1.56 -33.83 21.56
CA PRO A 378 -0.37 -33.25 22.18
C PRO A 378 0.66 -32.67 21.19
N GLY A 379 0.70 -33.12 19.94
CA GLY A 379 1.66 -32.67 18.93
C GLY A 379 1.25 -31.42 18.14
N ARG A 380 0.07 -30.87 18.39
CA ARG A 380 -0.53 -29.85 17.49
C ARG A 380 0.22 -28.50 17.41
N ILE A 381 1.05 -28.17 18.41
CA ILE A 381 1.92 -26.96 18.41
C ILE A 381 3.41 -27.30 18.25
N GLY A 382 3.74 -28.58 18.09
CA GLY A 382 5.09 -29.04 17.80
C GLY A 382 5.51 -28.79 16.35
N PRO A 383 6.71 -29.22 15.90
CA PRO A 383 7.29 -28.87 14.60
C PRO A 383 6.38 -29.13 13.41
N ASP A 384 5.66 -30.25 13.40
CA ASP A 384 4.75 -30.64 12.31
C ASP A 384 3.27 -30.45 12.67
N GLY A 385 3.01 -29.74 13.75
CA GLY A 385 1.66 -29.57 14.27
C GLY A 385 0.84 -28.58 13.43
N ARG A 386 -0.48 -28.83 13.38
CA ARG A 386 -1.39 -27.98 12.60
C ARG A 386 -1.54 -26.56 13.16
N ASP A 387 -1.29 -26.36 14.48
CA ASP A 387 -1.42 -25.07 15.17
C ASP A 387 -0.07 -24.39 15.45
N THR A 388 1.01 -24.81 14.80
CA THR A 388 2.35 -24.18 14.95
C THR A 388 2.35 -22.69 14.62
N ILE A 389 1.41 -22.22 13.80
CA ILE A 389 1.22 -20.79 13.50
C ILE A 389 0.79 -19.98 14.74
N ALA A 390 0.27 -20.62 15.77
CA ALA A 390 -0.22 -19.94 16.98
C ALA A 390 0.83 -19.06 17.64
N LEU A 391 2.10 -19.49 17.66
CA LEU A 391 3.20 -18.70 18.21
C LEU A 391 3.46 -17.44 17.35
N HIS A 392 3.49 -17.59 16.02
CA HIS A 392 3.69 -16.49 15.08
C HIS A 392 2.60 -15.42 15.22
N VAL A 393 1.34 -15.86 15.22
CA VAL A 393 0.19 -14.95 15.40
C VAL A 393 0.25 -14.27 16.76
N SER A 394 0.59 -14.99 17.83
CA SER A 394 0.70 -14.41 19.18
C SER A 394 1.77 -13.34 19.26
N VAL A 395 2.91 -13.52 18.58
CA VAL A 395 3.97 -12.51 18.48
C VAL A 395 3.49 -11.32 17.66
N ALA A 396 2.92 -11.53 16.47
CA ALA A 396 2.40 -10.46 15.61
C ALA A 396 1.33 -9.61 16.31
N LYS A 397 0.50 -10.24 17.17
CA LYS A 397 -0.51 -9.55 17.99
C LYS A 397 0.05 -8.95 19.30
N ARG A 398 1.35 -9.05 19.53
CA ARG A 398 2.04 -8.53 20.74
C ARG A 398 1.47 -9.09 22.04
N ASN A 399 0.93 -10.33 22.01
CA ASN A 399 0.32 -10.97 23.17
C ASN A 399 1.36 -11.80 23.95
N ALA A 400 2.13 -11.13 24.82
CA ALA A 400 3.19 -11.76 25.60
C ALA A 400 2.66 -12.88 26.51
N ARG A 401 1.41 -12.82 26.98
CA ARG A 401 0.80 -13.90 27.78
C ARG A 401 0.62 -15.16 26.94
N ALA A 402 0.04 -15.01 25.76
CA ALA A 402 -0.15 -16.12 24.82
C ALA A 402 1.19 -16.75 24.40
N VAL A 403 2.19 -15.93 24.11
CA VAL A 403 3.55 -16.39 23.78
C VAL A 403 4.13 -17.24 24.92
N ARG A 404 4.08 -16.74 26.19
CA ARG A 404 4.58 -17.50 27.34
C ARG A 404 3.82 -18.79 27.52
N TRP A 405 2.50 -18.79 27.39
CA TRP A 405 1.67 -19.98 27.53
C TRP A 405 2.06 -21.03 26.47
N LEU A 406 2.16 -20.64 25.21
CA LEU A 406 2.52 -21.55 24.11
C LEU A 406 3.92 -22.15 24.30
N LEU A 407 4.92 -21.36 24.67
CA LEU A 407 6.29 -21.82 24.93
C LEU A 407 6.34 -22.79 26.10
N ALA A 408 5.60 -22.50 27.21
CA ALA A 408 5.52 -23.36 28.37
C ALA A 408 4.86 -24.73 28.06
N HIS A 409 4.06 -24.81 27.01
CA HIS A 409 3.36 -26.03 26.60
C HIS A 409 4.00 -26.70 25.37
N GLY A 410 5.24 -26.35 25.04
CA GLY A 410 6.05 -27.05 24.05
C GLY A 410 5.82 -26.59 22.60
N ALA A 411 5.39 -25.35 22.38
CA ALA A 411 5.38 -24.78 21.03
C ALA A 411 6.81 -24.77 20.45
N ASP A 412 6.93 -25.18 19.19
CA ASP A 412 8.21 -25.11 18.48
C ASP A 412 8.59 -23.66 18.20
N VAL A 413 9.57 -23.17 18.96
CA VAL A 413 10.06 -21.79 18.85
C VAL A 413 10.76 -21.50 17.52
N ASN A 414 11.26 -22.54 16.85
CA ASN A 414 11.99 -22.45 15.57
C ASN A 414 11.14 -22.84 14.36
N ALA A 415 9.86 -23.14 14.57
CA ALA A 415 8.95 -23.42 13.46
C ALA A 415 8.95 -22.28 12.45
N LYS A 416 9.05 -22.61 11.16
CA LYS A 416 8.88 -21.68 10.06
C LYS A 416 7.44 -21.73 9.54
N ARG A 417 6.87 -20.60 9.24
CA ARG A 417 5.55 -20.49 8.63
C ARG A 417 5.56 -19.42 7.54
N VAL A 418 4.88 -19.74 6.44
CA VAL A 418 4.69 -18.79 5.36
C VAL A 418 3.77 -17.67 5.85
N LEU A 419 4.32 -16.47 5.93
CA LEU A 419 3.60 -15.23 6.15
C LEU A 419 3.81 -14.36 4.92
N TRP A 420 2.72 -13.92 4.30
CA TRP A 420 2.69 -13.26 3.00
C TRP A 420 3.30 -14.17 1.91
N ASP A 421 4.58 -14.03 1.61
CA ASP A 421 5.32 -14.78 0.61
C ASP A 421 6.73 -15.17 1.10
N CYS A 422 6.96 -15.12 2.41
CA CYS A 422 8.21 -15.43 3.07
C CYS A 422 8.00 -16.42 4.23
N ASN A 423 8.88 -17.39 4.36
CA ASN A 423 8.81 -18.42 5.40
C ASN A 423 9.65 -17.97 6.60
N LEU A 424 8.98 -17.48 7.64
CA LEU A 424 9.59 -16.82 8.79
C LEU A 424 9.43 -17.63 10.09
N THR A 425 10.33 -17.44 11.04
CA THR A 425 10.14 -17.86 12.44
C THR A 425 9.44 -16.75 13.23
N ALA A 426 8.91 -17.08 14.41
CA ALA A 426 8.34 -16.08 15.32
C ALA A 426 9.36 -14.99 15.72
N LEU A 427 10.66 -15.33 15.77
CA LEU A 427 11.73 -14.37 16.08
C LEU A 427 11.96 -13.35 14.93
N HIS A 428 11.82 -13.75 13.66
CA HIS A 428 11.84 -12.82 12.54
C HIS A 428 10.70 -11.78 12.64
N ILE A 429 9.49 -12.21 13.01
CA ILE A 429 8.35 -11.29 13.21
C ILE A 429 8.63 -10.30 14.33
N ALA A 430 9.23 -10.79 15.43
CA ALA A 430 9.64 -9.90 16.52
C ALA A 430 10.68 -8.86 16.07
N ALA A 431 11.61 -9.27 15.21
CA ALA A 431 12.64 -8.39 14.64
C ALA A 431 12.04 -7.36 13.66
N GLU A 432 11.14 -7.77 12.77
CA GLU A 432 10.45 -6.91 11.81
C GLU A 432 9.65 -5.78 12.51
N HIS A 433 9.01 -6.11 13.63
CA HIS A 433 8.12 -5.17 14.31
C HIS A 433 8.71 -4.49 15.54
N GLY A 434 9.99 -4.64 15.81
CA GLY A 434 10.67 -4.00 16.95
C GLY A 434 10.21 -4.50 18.32
N LEU A 435 9.79 -5.77 18.43
CA LEU A 435 9.20 -6.33 19.64
C LEU A 435 10.26 -6.90 20.59
N THR A 436 11.12 -6.04 21.14
CA THR A 436 12.32 -6.40 21.91
C THR A 436 12.02 -7.36 23.06
N GLU A 437 10.95 -7.14 23.83
CA GLU A 437 10.58 -8.03 24.94
C GLU A 437 10.15 -9.43 24.47
N LEU A 438 9.42 -9.50 23.36
CA LEU A 438 9.03 -10.78 22.78
C LEU A 438 10.22 -11.50 22.14
N ALA A 439 11.13 -10.76 21.49
CA ALA A 439 12.39 -11.31 20.99
C ALA A 439 13.20 -11.93 22.13
N ARG A 440 13.29 -11.25 23.29
CA ARG A 440 13.95 -11.78 24.48
C ARG A 440 13.31 -13.08 24.97
N LEU A 441 11.98 -13.10 25.10
CA LEU A 441 11.24 -14.30 25.50
C LEU A 441 11.49 -15.49 24.57
N LEU A 442 11.50 -15.25 23.26
CA LEU A 442 11.77 -16.29 22.27
C LEU A 442 13.20 -16.81 22.35
N LEU A 443 14.18 -15.90 22.48
CA LEU A 443 15.60 -16.27 22.65
C LEU A 443 15.84 -17.06 23.94
N ASP A 444 15.19 -16.67 25.05
CA ASP A 444 15.27 -17.37 26.35
C ASP A 444 14.63 -18.76 26.27
N ALA A 445 13.68 -18.96 25.36
CA ALA A 445 13.06 -20.24 25.06
C ALA A 445 13.83 -21.09 24.02
N GLY A 446 15.00 -20.64 23.56
CA GLY A 446 15.85 -21.37 22.63
C GLY A 446 15.59 -21.09 21.15
N ALA A 447 15.00 -19.95 20.82
CA ALA A 447 14.94 -19.52 19.42
C ALA A 447 16.35 -19.39 18.83
N ASP A 448 16.55 -20.00 17.66
CA ASP A 448 17.80 -19.91 16.90
C ASP A 448 17.81 -18.63 16.04
N PRO A 449 18.63 -17.65 16.38
CA PRO A 449 18.71 -16.41 15.62
C PRO A 449 19.49 -16.54 14.29
N GLY A 450 20.17 -17.68 14.07
CA GLY A 450 20.89 -17.98 12.83
C GLY A 450 19.99 -18.58 11.74
N VAL A 451 18.69 -18.77 11.99
CA VAL A 451 17.75 -19.24 10.96
C VAL A 451 17.58 -18.15 9.90
N HIS A 452 17.70 -18.53 8.62
CA HIS A 452 17.46 -17.64 7.48
C HIS A 452 16.01 -17.78 7.00
N ASP A 453 15.45 -16.69 6.51
CA ASP A 453 14.21 -16.75 5.72
C ASP A 453 14.47 -17.39 4.34
N ASP A 454 13.42 -17.77 3.63
CA ASP A 454 13.54 -18.49 2.36
C ASP A 454 13.46 -17.59 1.12
N LYS A 455 13.19 -16.30 1.30
CA LYS A 455 13.02 -15.35 0.20
C LYS A 455 14.21 -14.44 -0.01
N TYR A 456 14.76 -13.92 1.08
CA TYR A 456 15.86 -12.96 1.07
C TYR A 456 17.16 -13.56 1.56
N ASP A 457 17.13 -14.82 2.04
CA ASP A 457 18.23 -15.50 2.72
C ASP A 457 18.80 -14.66 3.88
N ALA A 458 17.92 -13.91 4.55
CA ALA A 458 18.30 -12.99 5.61
C ALA A 458 18.12 -13.63 7.00
N THR A 459 19.08 -13.36 7.89
CA THR A 459 18.99 -13.73 9.31
C THR A 459 18.05 -12.81 10.07
N VAL A 460 17.70 -13.19 11.29
CA VAL A 460 16.94 -12.33 12.22
C VAL A 460 17.67 -11.00 12.47
N LEU A 461 18.99 -11.01 12.52
CA LEU A 461 19.80 -9.79 12.67
C LEU A 461 19.66 -8.90 11.44
N GLY A 462 19.73 -9.48 10.23
CA GLY A 462 19.53 -8.74 8.98
C GLY A 462 18.15 -8.08 8.92
N TRP A 463 17.11 -8.77 9.37
CA TRP A 463 15.75 -8.20 9.47
C TRP A 463 15.68 -7.03 10.46
N ALA A 464 16.28 -7.17 11.66
CA ALA A 464 16.30 -6.10 12.67
C ALA A 464 17.02 -4.85 12.16
N GLU A 465 18.13 -5.01 11.44
CA GLU A 465 18.91 -3.91 10.85
C GLU A 465 18.15 -3.24 9.70
N TYR A 466 17.61 -4.04 8.79
CA TYR A 466 16.83 -3.54 7.64
C TYR A 466 15.57 -2.76 8.07
N CYS A 467 14.87 -3.26 9.10
CA CYS A 467 13.67 -2.61 9.62
C CYS A 467 13.97 -1.45 10.60
N GLY A 468 15.24 -1.19 10.93
CA GLY A 468 15.64 -0.07 11.75
C GLY A 468 15.36 -0.25 13.25
N HIS A 469 15.53 -1.48 13.77
CA HIS A 469 15.33 -1.82 15.18
C HIS A 469 16.64 -2.12 15.92
N PRO A 470 17.44 -1.08 16.24
CA PRO A 470 18.78 -1.24 16.80
C PRO A 470 18.79 -1.98 18.15
N GLU A 471 17.73 -1.87 18.96
CA GLU A 471 17.64 -2.54 20.26
C GLU A 471 17.60 -4.07 20.10
N ILE A 472 16.92 -4.59 19.07
CA ILE A 472 16.90 -6.03 18.77
C ILE A 472 18.24 -6.45 18.17
N ALA A 473 18.81 -5.66 17.25
CA ALA A 473 20.12 -5.95 16.69
C ALA A 473 21.18 -6.05 17.80
N GLU A 474 21.16 -5.13 18.76
CA GLU A 474 22.08 -5.17 19.92
C GLU A 474 21.81 -6.39 20.82
N LEU A 475 20.54 -6.71 21.10
CA LEU A 475 20.16 -7.91 21.86
C LEU A 475 20.72 -9.19 21.20
N LEU A 476 20.64 -9.30 19.87
CA LEU A 476 21.16 -10.44 19.12
C LEU A 476 22.70 -10.51 19.16
N ARG A 477 23.38 -9.39 19.01
CA ARG A 477 24.86 -9.32 19.11
C ARG A 477 25.35 -9.70 20.52
N GLN A 478 24.66 -9.27 21.58
CA GLN A 478 24.95 -9.68 22.96
C GLN A 478 24.79 -11.18 23.18
N ARG A 479 23.99 -11.85 22.36
CA ARG A 479 23.83 -13.33 22.34
C ARG A 479 24.82 -14.04 21.40
N GLY A 480 25.80 -13.32 20.85
CA GLY A 480 26.85 -13.88 20.01
C GLY A 480 26.48 -14.03 18.53
N VAL A 481 25.36 -13.43 18.09
CA VAL A 481 25.00 -13.43 16.66
C VAL A 481 25.88 -12.43 15.91
N THR A 482 26.52 -12.90 14.85
CA THR A 482 27.26 -12.07 13.89
C THR A 482 26.51 -12.01 12.57
N ALA A 483 26.70 -10.90 11.83
CA ALA A 483 26.08 -10.70 10.52
C ALA A 483 26.56 -11.73 9.49
#